data_fbb34f2ee3585543f714afa7bf766139
#
_entry.id   fbb34f2ee3585543f714afa7bf766139
#
_cell.length_a   1.000
_cell.length_b   1.000
_cell.length_c   1.000
_cell.angle_alpha   90.00
_cell.angle_beta   90.00
_cell.angle_gamma   90.00
#
_symmetry.space_group_name_H-M   'P 1'
#
loop_
_entity.id
_entity.type
_entity.pdbx_description
1 polymer ?
#
loop_
_entity_poly.entity_id
_entity_poly.type
_entity_poly.pdbx_seq_one_letter_code
_entity_poly.pdbx_strand_id
1 'polypeptide(L)'
;MAQRSEPAVQTFLFADLSGFTALTEAHGDEQAADLVGGFCVAVRQLLAEHQAYEVKAIGDALMLRTGDAAAAIRLGLCIVHDVGAQHGFPLVRVGMHTGPAVERDGDWFGATVNLAARVSAAASGGEALLTAATRAASGAVEGVEVRERGRRRFRNVGEPVPVYAAVRQGAHSSSGLPIDPVCRMAVDPWHGAGRLTYEGVEYCFCSLGCAGAFAQHPSRYTANDR
;
A
#
# COMPACT_ATOMS: atom_id res chain seq x y z
N MET A 1 -21.40 10.80 31.72
CA MET A 1 -20.07 10.20 31.98
C MET A 1 -19.80 9.28 30.79
N ALA A 2 -18.87 9.64 29.90
CA ALA A 2 -18.49 8.76 28.79
C ALA A 2 -17.79 7.53 29.38
N GLN A 3 -18.30 6.33 29.09
CA GLN A 3 -17.64 5.08 29.42
C GLN A 3 -16.25 5.09 28.77
N ARG A 4 -15.20 5.02 29.57
CA ARG A 4 -13.85 4.78 29.07
C ARG A 4 -13.82 3.34 28.57
N SER A 5 -13.89 3.15 27.25
CA SER A 5 -13.64 1.85 26.65
C SER A 5 -12.23 1.40 27.01
N GLU A 6 -12.09 0.17 27.51
CA GLU A 6 -10.78 -0.41 27.74
C GLU A 6 -10.02 -0.54 26.41
N PRO A 7 -8.68 -0.37 26.42
CA PRO A 7 -7.90 -0.52 25.19
C PRO A 7 -8.05 -1.95 24.64
N ALA A 8 -8.58 -2.07 23.43
CA ALA A 8 -8.67 -3.35 22.73
C ALA A 8 -7.42 -3.56 21.85
N VAL A 9 -6.86 -4.77 21.89
CA VAL A 9 -5.76 -5.14 20.98
C VAL A 9 -6.35 -5.38 19.60
N GLN A 10 -5.89 -4.62 18.63
CA GLN A 10 -6.31 -4.68 17.23
C GLN A 10 -5.10 -4.65 16.31
N THR A 11 -5.24 -5.14 15.10
CA THR A 11 -4.29 -4.91 14.02
C THR A 11 -4.87 -3.85 13.11
N PHE A 12 -4.15 -2.74 12.96
CA PHE A 12 -4.49 -1.67 12.03
C PHE A 12 -3.66 -1.81 10.76
N LEU A 13 -4.33 -1.60 9.62
CA LEU A 13 -3.72 -1.53 8.30
C LEU A 13 -4.00 -0.16 7.72
N PHE A 14 -2.99 0.41 7.08
CA PHE A 14 -3.16 1.54 6.18
C PHE A 14 -2.79 1.08 4.78
N ALA A 15 -3.77 1.14 3.88
CA ALA A 15 -3.59 0.84 2.46
C ALA A 15 -3.65 2.15 1.69
N ASP A 16 -2.65 2.45 0.87
CA ASP A 16 -2.39 3.76 0.29
C ASP A 16 -1.89 3.63 -1.15
N LEU A 17 -2.32 4.53 -2.04
CA LEU A 17 -1.90 4.54 -3.43
C LEU A 17 -0.49 5.13 -3.56
N SER A 18 0.43 4.34 -4.10
CA SER A 18 1.81 4.78 -4.27
C SER A 18 1.93 5.74 -5.46
N GLY A 19 2.39 6.97 -5.20
CA GLY A 19 2.60 7.97 -6.26
C GLY A 19 1.34 8.74 -6.65
N PHE A 20 0.32 8.80 -5.79
CA PHE A 20 -0.93 9.49 -6.05
C PHE A 20 -0.74 10.96 -6.49
N THR A 21 0.20 11.69 -5.92
CA THR A 21 0.54 13.05 -6.36
C THR A 21 0.97 13.09 -7.82
N ALA A 22 1.86 12.17 -8.23
CA ALA A 22 2.32 12.10 -9.62
C ALA A 22 1.18 11.71 -10.58
N LEU A 23 0.29 10.84 -10.12
CA LEU A 23 -0.91 10.47 -10.86
C LEU A 23 -1.84 11.66 -11.07
N THR A 24 -2.12 12.44 -10.01
CA THR A 24 -2.96 13.62 -10.08
C THR A 24 -2.35 14.70 -10.99
N GLU A 25 -1.04 14.92 -10.91
CA GLU A 25 -0.32 15.85 -11.80
C GLU A 25 -0.42 15.42 -13.29
N ALA A 26 -0.37 14.10 -13.57
CA ALA A 26 -0.37 13.59 -14.93
C ALA A 26 -1.77 13.49 -15.55
N HIS A 27 -2.79 13.21 -14.77
CA HIS A 27 -4.14 12.85 -15.24
C HIS A 27 -5.25 13.80 -14.76
N GLY A 28 -4.95 14.71 -13.82
CA GLY A 28 -5.91 15.64 -13.23
C GLY A 28 -6.73 15.06 -12.08
N ASP A 29 -7.39 15.96 -11.35
CA ASP A 29 -8.09 15.66 -10.09
C ASP A 29 -9.28 14.71 -10.29
N GLU A 30 -10.03 14.85 -11.38
CA GLU A 30 -11.23 14.03 -11.64
C GLU A 30 -10.87 12.55 -11.84
N GLN A 31 -9.90 12.27 -12.71
CA GLN A 31 -9.45 10.88 -12.93
C GLN A 31 -8.78 10.29 -11.68
N ALA A 32 -8.03 11.09 -10.93
CA ALA A 32 -7.44 10.67 -9.67
C ALA A 32 -8.52 10.32 -8.63
N ALA A 33 -9.59 11.11 -8.52
CA ALA A 33 -10.71 10.84 -7.62
C ALA A 33 -11.46 9.56 -8.00
N ASP A 34 -11.69 9.31 -9.29
CA ASP A 34 -12.31 8.07 -9.78
C ASP A 34 -11.49 6.83 -9.42
N LEU A 35 -10.16 6.91 -9.55
CA LEU A 35 -9.25 5.83 -9.16
C LEU A 35 -9.28 5.56 -7.65
N VAL A 36 -9.30 6.61 -6.81
CA VAL A 36 -9.49 6.43 -5.35
C VAL A 36 -10.83 5.78 -5.05
N GLY A 37 -11.90 6.22 -5.73
CA GLY A 37 -13.23 5.59 -5.60
C GLY A 37 -13.22 4.10 -5.93
N GLY A 38 -12.61 3.75 -7.06
CA GLY A 38 -12.44 2.36 -7.50
C GLY A 38 -11.61 1.53 -6.51
N PHE A 39 -10.51 2.10 -6.00
CA PHE A 39 -9.68 1.49 -4.97
C PHE A 39 -10.49 1.19 -3.70
N CYS A 40 -11.21 2.18 -3.18
CA CYS A 40 -12.03 2.00 -1.99
C CYS A 40 -13.08 0.89 -2.17
N VAL A 41 -13.74 0.84 -3.32
CA VAL A 41 -14.73 -0.19 -3.64
C VAL A 41 -14.09 -1.57 -3.67
N ALA A 42 -12.96 -1.73 -4.37
CA ALA A 42 -12.26 -3.00 -4.49
C ALA A 42 -11.77 -3.52 -3.12
N VAL A 43 -11.20 -2.65 -2.27
CA VAL A 43 -10.77 -3.04 -0.93
C VAL A 43 -11.96 -3.44 -0.05
N ARG A 44 -13.08 -2.71 -0.10
CA ARG A 44 -14.29 -3.03 0.69
C ARG A 44 -14.84 -4.43 0.38
N GLN A 45 -14.71 -4.89 -0.86
CA GLN A 45 -15.14 -6.25 -1.25
C GLN A 45 -14.35 -7.36 -0.54
N LEU A 46 -13.11 -7.08 -0.12
CA LEU A 46 -12.24 -8.04 0.56
C LEU A 46 -12.48 -8.10 2.08
N LEU A 47 -13.13 -7.09 2.68
CA LEU A 47 -13.17 -6.94 4.14
C LEU A 47 -13.88 -8.08 4.85
N ALA A 48 -15.02 -8.53 4.32
CA ALA A 48 -15.84 -9.56 4.96
C ALA A 48 -15.11 -10.91 5.08
N GLU A 49 -14.40 -11.33 4.04
CA GLU A 49 -13.62 -12.57 4.01
C GLU A 49 -12.49 -12.57 5.05
N HIS A 50 -11.91 -11.39 5.30
CA HIS A 50 -10.81 -11.22 6.25
C HIS A 50 -11.26 -10.74 7.63
N GLN A 51 -12.57 -10.72 7.93
CA GLN A 51 -13.12 -10.22 9.19
C GLN A 51 -12.56 -8.83 9.57
N ALA A 52 -12.37 -8.01 8.56
CA ALA A 52 -11.82 -6.67 8.67
C ALA A 52 -12.92 -5.61 8.54
N TYR A 53 -12.65 -4.44 9.08
CA TYR A 53 -13.56 -3.31 9.08
C TYR A 53 -12.82 -2.06 8.60
N GLU A 54 -13.49 -1.29 7.75
CA GLU A 54 -13.04 0.07 7.44
C GLU A 54 -13.30 0.96 8.65
N VAL A 55 -12.29 1.70 9.07
CA VAL A 55 -12.43 2.76 10.08
C VAL A 55 -12.78 4.06 9.37
N LYS A 56 -11.99 4.46 8.38
CA LYS A 56 -12.21 5.67 7.58
C LYS A 56 -11.32 5.70 6.33
N ALA A 57 -11.72 6.52 5.37
CA ALA A 57 -10.86 6.96 4.27
C ALA A 57 -10.13 8.26 4.66
N ILE A 58 -8.88 8.43 4.23
CA ILE A 58 -8.02 9.59 4.49
C ILE A 58 -7.29 9.94 3.19
N GLY A 59 -7.86 10.84 2.39
CA GLY A 59 -7.33 11.12 1.05
C GLY A 59 -7.38 9.87 0.17
N ASP A 60 -6.24 9.44 -0.32
CA ASP A 60 -6.04 8.24 -1.14
C ASP A 60 -5.74 6.97 -0.30
N ALA A 61 -5.81 7.07 1.02
CA ALA A 61 -5.56 5.95 1.93
C ALA A 61 -6.83 5.46 2.64
N LEU A 62 -6.87 4.15 2.92
CA LEU A 62 -7.87 3.52 3.78
C LEU A 62 -7.24 3.08 5.09
N MET A 63 -7.87 3.46 6.20
CA MET A 63 -7.59 2.92 7.52
C MET A 63 -8.53 1.74 7.79
N LEU A 64 -7.96 0.56 7.97
CA LEU A 64 -8.67 -0.69 8.22
C LEU A 64 -8.25 -1.27 9.57
N ARG A 65 -9.09 -2.11 10.17
CA ARG A 65 -8.78 -2.87 11.38
C ARG A 65 -9.34 -4.29 11.35
N THR A 66 -8.70 -5.18 12.08
CA THR A 66 -9.20 -6.52 12.40
C THR A 66 -8.66 -6.99 13.75
N GLY A 67 -9.37 -7.87 14.44
CA GLY A 67 -8.88 -8.52 15.66
C GLY A 67 -7.89 -9.66 15.39
N ASP A 68 -7.77 -10.13 14.14
CA ASP A 68 -6.90 -11.23 13.74
C ASP A 68 -5.70 -10.72 12.90
N ALA A 69 -4.51 -10.82 13.48
CA ALA A 69 -3.28 -10.39 12.80
C ALA A 69 -2.93 -11.26 11.57
N ALA A 70 -3.30 -12.53 11.55
CA ALA A 70 -3.09 -13.38 10.39
C ALA A 70 -4.04 -13.00 9.24
N ALA A 71 -5.30 -12.68 9.55
CA ALA A 71 -6.25 -12.15 8.57
C ALA A 71 -5.79 -10.78 8.03
N ALA A 72 -5.21 -9.92 8.88
CA ALA A 72 -4.62 -8.65 8.45
C ALA A 72 -3.50 -8.84 7.42
N ILE A 73 -2.61 -9.82 7.63
CA ILE A 73 -1.52 -10.11 6.70
C ILE A 73 -2.08 -10.61 5.36
N ARG A 74 -3.05 -11.54 5.38
CA ARG A 74 -3.70 -12.02 4.15
C ARG A 74 -4.39 -10.89 3.40
N LEU A 75 -5.18 -10.07 4.10
CA LEU A 75 -5.84 -8.90 3.51
C LEU A 75 -4.83 -7.94 2.88
N GLY A 76 -3.73 -7.62 3.58
CA GLY A 76 -2.68 -6.76 3.05
C GLY A 76 -2.06 -7.29 1.76
N LEU A 77 -1.86 -8.61 1.66
CA LEU A 77 -1.37 -9.26 0.44
C LEU A 77 -2.40 -9.24 -0.69
N CYS A 78 -3.70 -9.45 -0.39
CA CYS A 78 -4.76 -9.34 -1.38
C CYS A 78 -4.86 -7.90 -1.93
N ILE A 79 -4.81 -6.89 -1.05
CA ILE A 79 -4.84 -5.49 -1.46
C ILE A 79 -3.66 -5.16 -2.39
N VAL A 80 -2.44 -5.58 -2.04
CA VAL A 80 -1.25 -5.28 -2.83
C VAL A 80 -1.25 -6.02 -4.17
N HIS A 81 -1.61 -7.30 -4.19
CA HIS A 81 -1.45 -8.15 -5.37
C HIS A 81 -2.71 -8.26 -6.24
N ASP A 82 -3.89 -8.24 -5.64
CA ASP A 82 -5.13 -8.49 -6.37
C ASP A 82 -5.83 -7.18 -6.74
N VAL A 83 -5.65 -6.11 -5.95
CA VAL A 83 -6.15 -4.76 -6.27
C VAL A 83 -5.08 -3.94 -6.96
N GLY A 84 -3.89 -3.81 -6.36
CA GLY A 84 -2.83 -2.90 -6.83
C GLY A 84 -2.02 -3.41 -8.03
N ALA A 85 -2.18 -4.67 -8.48
CA ALA A 85 -1.47 -5.22 -9.63
C ALA A 85 -2.28 -5.23 -10.92
N GLN A 86 -3.41 -4.53 -10.96
CA GLN A 86 -4.26 -4.45 -12.16
C GLN A 86 -3.73 -3.38 -13.13
N HIS A 87 -3.88 -3.65 -14.44
CA HIS A 87 -3.57 -2.67 -15.48
C HIS A 87 -4.38 -1.38 -15.27
N GLY A 88 -3.72 -0.24 -15.43
CA GLY A 88 -4.35 1.07 -15.25
C GLY A 88 -4.59 1.45 -13.79
N PHE A 89 -3.98 0.72 -12.85
CA PHE A 89 -4.09 1.00 -11.43
C PHE A 89 -2.72 1.41 -10.83
N PRO A 90 -2.67 2.37 -9.89
CA PRO A 90 -1.45 2.68 -9.19
C PRO A 90 -1.03 1.52 -8.30
N LEU A 91 0.27 1.37 -8.06
CA LEU A 91 0.74 0.43 -7.07
C LEU A 91 0.18 0.80 -5.68
N VAL A 92 -0.27 -0.21 -4.96
CA VAL A 92 -0.74 -0.05 -3.58
C VAL A 92 0.37 -0.43 -2.62
N ARG A 93 0.50 0.31 -1.53
CA ARG A 93 1.34 -0.05 -0.39
C ARG A 93 0.49 -0.25 0.84
N VAL A 94 0.86 -1.23 1.66
CA VAL A 94 0.16 -1.53 2.91
C VAL A 94 1.16 -1.56 4.05
N GLY A 95 0.79 -0.90 5.16
CA GLY A 95 1.54 -1.00 6.40
C GLY A 95 0.64 -1.43 7.55
N MET A 96 1.13 -2.32 8.42
CA MET A 96 0.31 -2.85 9.51
C MET A 96 1.06 -2.94 10.84
N HIS A 97 0.32 -2.68 11.92
CA HIS A 97 0.81 -2.81 13.28
C HIS A 97 -0.29 -3.30 14.22
N THR A 98 0.09 -4.20 15.15
CA THR A 98 -0.80 -4.77 16.16
C THR A 98 -0.47 -4.22 17.54
N GLY A 99 -1.50 -3.80 18.26
CA GLY A 99 -1.35 -3.31 19.63
C GLY A 99 -2.64 -2.74 20.20
N PRO A 100 -2.60 -2.22 21.45
CA PRO A 100 -3.75 -1.61 22.09
C PRO A 100 -4.11 -0.27 21.45
N ALA A 101 -5.40 0.00 21.28
CA ALA A 101 -5.94 1.27 20.83
C ALA A 101 -7.29 1.55 21.49
N VAL A 102 -7.71 2.80 21.45
CA VAL A 102 -8.96 3.26 22.07
C VAL A 102 -9.93 3.68 20.98
N GLU A 103 -11.15 3.16 21.02
CA GLU A 103 -12.24 3.58 20.15
C GLU A 103 -13.01 4.74 20.80
N ARG A 104 -13.34 5.74 19.99
CA ARG A 104 -14.27 6.83 20.35
C ARG A 104 -15.06 7.25 19.13
N ASP A 105 -16.38 7.23 19.24
CA ASP A 105 -17.32 7.70 18.21
C ASP A 105 -17.05 7.05 16.83
N GLY A 106 -16.72 5.76 16.81
CA GLY A 106 -16.42 5.00 15.60
C GLY A 106 -15.00 5.19 15.04
N ASP A 107 -14.19 6.08 15.64
CA ASP A 107 -12.78 6.27 15.26
C ASP A 107 -11.83 5.64 16.29
N TRP A 108 -10.60 5.37 15.87
CA TRP A 108 -9.59 4.69 16.67
C TRP A 108 -8.35 5.54 16.86
N PHE A 109 -7.84 5.58 18.10
CA PHE A 109 -6.75 6.44 18.52
C PHE A 109 -5.68 5.66 19.28
N GLY A 110 -4.43 6.12 19.15
CA GLY A 110 -3.31 5.61 19.94
C GLY A 110 -2.02 5.48 19.17
N ALA A 111 -0.96 5.13 19.89
CA ALA A 111 0.37 4.91 19.31
C ALA A 111 0.36 3.80 18.26
N THR A 112 -0.48 2.78 18.45
CA THR A 112 -0.68 1.65 17.53
C THR A 112 -1.15 2.13 16.15
N VAL A 113 -2.19 2.95 16.12
CA VAL A 113 -2.73 3.53 14.87
C VAL A 113 -1.66 4.37 14.17
N ASN A 114 -1.00 5.24 14.93
CA ASN A 114 0.04 6.11 14.39
C ASN A 114 1.23 5.33 13.82
N LEU A 115 1.61 4.23 14.47
CA LEU A 115 2.72 3.40 13.97
C LEU A 115 2.32 2.65 12.71
N ALA A 116 1.10 2.10 12.62
CA ALA A 116 0.61 1.45 11.41
C ALA A 116 0.65 2.39 10.18
N ALA A 117 0.20 3.65 10.35
CA ALA A 117 0.27 4.67 9.29
C ALA A 117 1.71 4.95 8.85
N ARG A 118 2.65 5.03 9.79
CA ARG A 118 4.08 5.25 9.47
C ARG A 118 4.73 4.05 8.80
N VAL A 119 4.33 2.84 9.16
CA VAL A 119 4.79 1.61 8.51
C VAL A 119 4.31 1.59 7.06
N SER A 120 3.06 1.99 6.79
CA SER A 120 2.55 2.13 5.41
C SER A 120 3.34 3.18 4.62
N ALA A 121 3.59 4.36 5.19
CA ALA A 121 4.39 5.39 4.53
C ALA A 121 5.84 4.96 4.24
N ALA A 122 6.37 3.97 4.96
CA ALA A 122 7.71 3.41 4.74
C ALA A 122 7.74 2.24 3.76
N ALA A 123 6.58 1.74 3.34
CA ALA A 123 6.47 0.69 2.35
C ALA A 123 6.66 1.25 0.93
N SER A 124 7.29 0.47 0.07
CA SER A 124 7.33 0.74 -1.36
C SER A 124 6.00 0.37 -2.02
N GLY A 125 5.72 0.92 -3.20
CA GLY A 125 4.59 0.46 -4.01
C GLY A 125 4.72 -1.05 -4.29
N GLY A 126 3.62 -1.79 -4.14
CA GLY A 126 3.63 -3.24 -4.27
C GLY A 126 4.09 -3.99 -3.00
N GLU A 127 4.28 -3.31 -1.86
CA GLU A 127 4.80 -3.92 -0.64
C GLU A 127 3.78 -3.90 0.51
N ALA A 128 3.65 -5.04 1.21
CA ALA A 128 2.91 -5.15 2.46
C ALA A 128 3.90 -5.27 3.63
N LEU A 129 4.08 -4.19 4.41
CA LEU A 129 4.96 -4.15 5.57
C LEU A 129 4.20 -4.41 6.87
N LEU A 130 4.86 -5.12 7.78
CA LEU A 130 4.37 -5.36 9.13
C LEU A 130 5.47 -5.18 10.16
N THR A 131 5.07 -4.89 11.41
CA THR A 131 5.99 -4.81 12.53
C THR A 131 6.22 -6.16 13.20
N ALA A 132 7.24 -6.25 14.05
CA ALA A 132 7.48 -7.43 14.89
C ALA A 132 6.27 -7.79 15.77
N ALA A 133 5.51 -6.81 16.24
CA ALA A 133 4.30 -7.05 17.03
C ALA A 133 3.22 -7.78 16.23
N THR A 134 3.00 -7.37 14.96
CA THR A 134 2.07 -8.04 14.07
C THR A 134 2.52 -9.46 13.74
N ARG A 135 3.83 -9.63 13.44
CA ARG A 135 4.41 -10.95 13.19
C ARG A 135 4.25 -11.89 14.37
N ALA A 136 4.48 -11.39 15.59
CA ALA A 136 4.33 -12.20 16.81
C ALA A 136 2.86 -12.57 17.07
N ALA A 137 1.92 -11.64 16.82
CA ALA A 137 0.50 -11.87 17.02
C ALA A 137 -0.12 -12.81 15.97
N SER A 138 0.37 -12.79 14.73
CA SER A 138 -0.14 -13.66 13.65
C SER A 138 0.36 -15.10 13.72
N GLY A 139 1.53 -15.33 14.34
CA GLY A 139 2.22 -16.60 14.20
C GLY A 139 2.60 -16.91 12.73
N ALA A 140 2.67 -18.20 12.41
CA ALA A 140 2.86 -18.66 11.03
C ALA A 140 1.54 -18.51 10.25
N VAL A 141 1.59 -17.89 9.08
CA VAL A 141 0.44 -17.72 8.18
C VAL A 141 0.64 -18.60 6.96
N GLU A 142 -0.31 -19.51 6.72
CA GLU A 142 -0.23 -20.44 5.59
C GLU A 142 -0.14 -19.67 4.25
N GLY A 143 0.76 -20.11 3.37
CA GLY A 143 0.98 -19.49 2.07
C GLY A 143 1.71 -18.14 2.11
N VAL A 144 2.20 -17.71 3.29
CA VAL A 144 2.90 -16.43 3.46
C VAL A 144 4.32 -16.66 4.00
N GLU A 145 5.28 -16.04 3.34
CA GLU A 145 6.64 -15.87 3.82
C GLU A 145 6.79 -14.45 4.40
N VAL A 146 7.45 -14.34 5.56
CA VAL A 146 7.73 -13.04 6.18
C VAL A 146 9.23 -12.76 6.13
N ARG A 147 9.64 -11.80 5.31
CA ARG A 147 11.04 -11.42 5.07
C ARG A 147 11.42 -10.20 5.88
N GLU A 148 12.58 -10.24 6.54
CA GLU A 148 13.09 -9.10 7.29
C GLU A 148 13.45 -7.93 6.37
N ARG A 149 13.08 -6.71 6.79
CA ARG A 149 13.39 -5.43 6.13
C ARG A 149 14.27 -4.53 7.00
N GLY A 150 14.81 -5.08 8.08
CA GLY A 150 15.65 -4.39 9.04
C GLY A 150 14.87 -3.56 10.05
N ARG A 151 15.58 -2.66 10.71
CA ARG A 151 15.01 -1.76 11.74
C ARG A 151 14.86 -0.37 11.17
N ARG A 152 13.67 0.24 11.36
CA ARG A 152 13.39 1.60 10.88
C ARG A 152 13.12 2.55 12.03
N ARG A 153 13.67 3.77 11.94
CA ARG A 153 13.34 4.86 12.86
C ARG A 153 12.11 5.60 12.34
N PHE A 154 11.10 5.72 13.17
CA PHE A 154 9.90 6.49 12.85
C PHE A 154 9.85 7.76 13.71
N ARG A 155 9.32 8.84 13.15
CA ARG A 155 9.16 10.11 13.86
C ARG A 155 8.32 9.90 15.13
N ASN A 156 8.78 10.42 16.28
CA ASN A 156 8.12 10.30 17.59
C ASN A 156 7.91 8.84 18.08
N VAL A 157 8.77 7.91 17.63
CA VAL A 157 8.91 6.56 18.19
C VAL A 157 10.32 6.45 18.76
N GLY A 158 10.42 6.16 20.06
CA GLY A 158 11.70 6.24 20.79
C GLY A 158 12.75 5.29 20.25
N GLU A 159 12.37 4.04 19.97
CA GLU A 159 13.29 2.99 19.51
C GLU A 159 13.06 2.62 18.04
N PRO A 160 14.12 2.20 17.32
CA PRO A 160 13.97 1.65 15.98
C PRO A 160 13.09 0.39 16.00
N VAL A 161 12.08 0.35 15.15
CA VAL A 161 11.11 -0.73 15.05
C VAL A 161 11.57 -1.75 13.99
N PRO A 162 11.65 -3.05 14.33
CA PRO A 162 11.87 -4.10 13.33
C PRO A 162 10.67 -4.19 12.41
N VAL A 163 10.91 -4.14 11.11
CA VAL A 163 9.89 -4.25 10.07
C VAL A 163 10.18 -5.43 9.15
N TYR A 164 9.10 -6.00 8.64
CA TYR A 164 9.12 -7.18 7.79
C TYR A 164 8.21 -6.95 6.59
N ALA A 165 8.49 -7.59 5.46
CA ALA A 165 7.58 -7.66 4.33
C ALA A 165 6.87 -9.01 4.32
N ALA A 166 5.56 -9.01 4.17
CA ALA A 166 4.80 -10.19 3.83
C ALA A 166 4.90 -10.45 2.32
N VAL A 167 5.11 -11.71 1.94
CA VAL A 167 5.24 -12.14 0.55
C VAL A 167 4.46 -13.44 0.37
N ARG A 168 3.73 -13.62 -0.71
CA ARG A 168 3.08 -14.91 -1.04
C ARG A 168 4.16 -15.98 -1.27
N GLN A 169 4.04 -17.16 -0.66
CA GLN A 169 4.95 -18.28 -0.91
C GLN A 169 4.93 -18.66 -2.39
N GLY A 170 6.13 -18.88 -2.95
CA GLY A 170 6.27 -19.21 -4.37
C GLY A 170 6.11 -18.03 -5.33
N ALA A 171 5.78 -16.84 -4.85
CA ALA A 171 5.85 -15.65 -5.68
C ALA A 171 7.33 -15.31 -5.94
N HIS A 172 7.77 -15.54 -7.17
CA HIS A 172 9.07 -15.06 -7.63
C HIS A 172 8.97 -13.54 -7.76
N SER A 173 10.03 -12.84 -7.39
CA SER A 173 10.11 -11.36 -7.34
C SER A 173 10.11 -10.70 -8.73
N SER A 174 9.40 -11.23 -9.69
CA SER A 174 9.38 -10.68 -11.03
C SER A 174 8.15 -11.16 -11.78
N SER A 175 7.13 -10.39 -11.74
CA SER A 175 6.19 -10.18 -12.84
C SER A 175 5.05 -9.26 -12.42
N GLY A 176 5.39 -8.19 -11.73
CA GLY A 176 4.50 -7.04 -11.74
C GLY A 176 4.48 -6.47 -13.16
N LEU A 177 3.35 -5.91 -13.56
CA LEU A 177 3.29 -5.11 -14.78
C LEU A 177 4.37 -4.00 -14.73
N PRO A 178 4.96 -3.62 -15.87
CA PRO A 178 5.78 -2.42 -15.93
C PRO A 178 5.06 -1.22 -15.32
N ILE A 179 5.82 -0.36 -14.68
CA ILE A 179 5.27 0.84 -14.04
C ILE A 179 5.58 2.04 -14.90
N ASP A 180 4.55 2.81 -15.24
CA ASP A 180 4.70 4.10 -15.93
C ASP A 180 5.55 5.02 -15.05
N PRO A 181 6.72 5.48 -15.54
CA PRO A 181 7.63 6.28 -14.72
C PRO A 181 7.06 7.66 -14.37
N VAL A 182 6.08 8.15 -15.13
CA VAL A 182 5.48 9.49 -14.95
C VAL A 182 4.38 9.46 -13.89
N CYS A 183 3.40 8.56 -14.00
CA CYS A 183 2.22 8.54 -13.13
C CYS A 183 2.19 7.37 -12.14
N ARG A 184 3.16 6.45 -12.21
CA ARG A 184 3.32 5.28 -11.33
C ARG A 184 2.21 4.22 -11.47
N MET A 185 1.40 4.28 -12.51
CA MET A 185 0.42 3.23 -12.83
C MET A 185 1.09 1.98 -13.37
N ALA A 186 0.51 0.82 -13.05
CA ALA A 186 0.85 -0.46 -13.66
C ALA A 186 0.32 -0.50 -15.10
N VAL A 187 1.15 -0.86 -16.06
CA VAL A 187 0.86 -0.85 -17.48
C VAL A 187 0.99 -2.26 -18.06
N ASP A 188 -0.11 -2.81 -18.59
CA ASP A 188 0.00 -4.01 -19.40
C ASP A 188 0.75 -3.65 -20.70
N PRO A 189 1.89 -4.31 -21.00
CA PRO A 189 2.68 -4.01 -22.19
C PRO A 189 1.92 -4.18 -23.50
N TRP A 190 0.85 -4.96 -23.51
CA TRP A 190 0.02 -5.21 -24.70
C TRP A 190 -1.11 -4.19 -24.88
N HIS A 191 -1.51 -3.51 -23.81
CA HIS A 191 -2.61 -2.55 -23.78
C HIS A 191 -2.15 -1.12 -23.43
N GLY A 192 -0.86 -0.91 -23.19
CA GLY A 192 -0.28 0.41 -22.92
C GLY A 192 -0.35 1.32 -24.18
N ALA A 193 -0.39 2.63 -23.93
CA ALA A 193 -0.49 3.62 -25.00
C ALA A 193 0.81 3.78 -25.81
N GLY A 194 1.96 3.34 -25.29
CA GLY A 194 3.23 3.43 -25.99
C GLY A 194 4.41 2.91 -25.20
N ARG A 195 5.55 2.83 -25.88
CA ARG A 195 6.84 2.47 -25.29
C ARG A 195 7.91 3.42 -25.81
N LEU A 196 8.87 3.76 -24.96
CA LEU A 196 10.05 4.53 -25.34
C LEU A 196 11.30 3.88 -24.74
N THR A 197 12.38 3.91 -25.49
CA THR A 197 13.69 3.46 -25.01
C THR A 197 14.52 4.68 -24.63
N TYR A 198 15.04 4.70 -23.40
CA TYR A 198 15.98 5.72 -22.94
C TYR A 198 17.15 5.06 -22.20
N GLU A 199 18.37 5.40 -22.59
CA GLU A 199 19.62 4.79 -22.07
C GLU A 199 19.62 3.25 -22.10
N GLY A 200 19.02 2.65 -23.13
CA GLY A 200 18.97 1.19 -23.31
C GLY A 200 17.89 0.49 -22.48
N VAL A 201 17.08 1.22 -21.70
CA VAL A 201 15.96 0.70 -20.91
C VAL A 201 14.65 1.01 -21.62
N GLU A 202 13.77 0.01 -21.75
CA GLU A 202 12.41 0.19 -22.29
C GLU A 202 11.45 0.60 -21.17
N TYR A 203 10.68 1.65 -21.41
CA TYR A 203 9.64 2.19 -20.52
C TYR A 203 8.29 2.07 -21.18
N CYS A 204 7.29 1.61 -20.42
CA CYS A 204 5.89 1.49 -20.85
C CYS A 204 5.05 2.62 -20.26
N PHE A 205 4.08 3.13 -21.03
CA PHE A 205 3.25 4.27 -20.66
C PHE A 205 1.76 3.93 -20.71
N CYS A 206 1.02 4.39 -19.72
CA CYS A 206 -0.44 4.23 -19.64
C CYS A 206 -1.17 5.14 -20.63
N SER A 207 -0.57 6.28 -21.01
CA SER A 207 -1.15 7.27 -21.90
C SER A 207 -0.10 7.92 -22.80
N LEU A 208 -0.54 8.51 -23.94
CA LEU A 208 0.31 9.31 -24.80
C LEU A 208 0.79 10.59 -24.11
N GLY A 209 0.00 11.13 -23.15
CA GLY A 209 0.41 12.26 -22.32
C GLY A 209 1.62 11.94 -21.46
N CYS A 210 1.61 10.78 -20.79
CA CYS A 210 2.77 10.31 -20.01
C CYS A 210 3.99 10.06 -20.90
N ALA A 211 3.82 9.41 -22.05
CA ALA A 211 4.91 9.20 -23.01
C ALA A 211 5.52 10.52 -23.49
N GLY A 212 4.68 11.53 -23.77
CA GLY A 212 5.10 12.87 -24.18
C GLY A 212 5.85 13.61 -23.07
N ALA A 213 5.36 13.56 -21.82
CA ALA A 213 6.01 14.17 -20.68
C ALA A 213 7.39 13.52 -20.40
N PHE A 214 7.46 12.20 -20.48
CA PHE A 214 8.73 11.47 -20.38
C PHE A 214 9.72 11.87 -21.48
N ALA A 215 9.27 11.91 -22.75
CA ALA A 215 10.13 12.24 -23.89
C ALA A 215 10.74 13.63 -23.80
N GLN A 216 10.05 14.60 -23.16
CA GLN A 216 10.55 15.96 -22.94
C GLN A 216 11.64 16.01 -21.86
N HIS A 217 11.50 15.22 -20.78
CA HIS A 217 12.39 15.26 -19.61
C HIS A 217 12.68 13.87 -19.03
N PRO A 218 13.31 12.93 -19.76
CA PRO A 218 13.46 11.54 -19.30
C PRO A 218 14.20 11.42 -17.97
N SER A 219 15.27 12.21 -17.77
CA SER A 219 16.08 12.19 -16.55
C SER A 219 15.31 12.54 -15.27
N ARG A 220 14.20 13.30 -15.37
CA ARG A 220 13.33 13.64 -14.24
C ARG A 220 12.65 12.39 -13.67
N TYR A 221 12.33 11.44 -14.52
CA TYR A 221 11.52 10.27 -14.18
C TYR A 221 12.36 9.00 -13.95
N THR A 222 13.64 9.00 -14.36
CA THR A 222 14.52 7.85 -14.18
C THR A 222 15.41 7.94 -12.94
N ALA A 223 15.49 9.12 -12.28
CA ALA A 223 16.36 9.35 -11.12
C ALA A 223 15.99 8.57 -9.84
N ASN A 224 14.79 8.02 -9.76
CA ASN A 224 14.27 7.30 -8.58
C ASN A 224 14.40 5.77 -8.65
N ASP A 225 14.95 5.22 -9.73
CA ASP A 225 15.11 3.76 -9.91
C ASP A 225 16.53 3.25 -9.54
N ARG A 226 17.35 4.09 -8.88
CA ARG A 226 18.71 3.72 -8.40
C ARG A 226 18.78 3.55 -6.89
#